data_af6217b6b806632ccdbbc193497828de
#
_entry.id   af6217b6b806632ccdbbc193497828de
#
_cell.length_a   1.000
_cell.length_b   1.000
_cell.length_c   1.000
_cell.angle_alpha   90.00
_cell.angle_beta   90.00
_cell.angle_gamma   90.00
#
_symmetry.space_group_name_H-M   'P 1'
#
loop_
_entity.id
_entity.type
_entity.pdbx_description
1 polymer ?
#
loop_
_entity_poly.entity_id
_entity_poly.type
_entity_poly.pdbx_seq_one_letter_code
_entity_poly.pdbx_strand_id
1 'polypeptide(L)'
;GKNVLLIMDSLSRVAHAQREIGLAVGEPPTAKGYPPSVFSLLPKLIERTGTGRNGEGSITAIYTLLAEGDDLNDPVVDMARASLDGQIVLSRALADAAHYPAIDLMGSISRLMPTLGNPEEIDEANRFRRLWTLFQQNEDLINVGAYEKGSNPDLDMAISLRPHMEAFLRQGMNDRVDKESALAQMRVCM
;
A
#
# COMPACT_ATOMS: atom_id res chain seq x y z
N GLY A 1 -10.68 -14.79 23.34
CA GLY A 1 -9.72 -13.84 23.80
C GLY A 1 -8.28 -14.12 23.34
N LYS A 2 -8.07 -14.51 22.04
CA LYS A 2 -6.71 -14.70 21.47
C LYS A 2 -6.48 -13.70 20.35
N ASN A 3 -5.22 -13.32 20.16
CA ASN A 3 -4.79 -12.54 19.01
C ASN A 3 -4.34 -13.51 17.91
N VAL A 4 -4.91 -13.37 16.73
CA VAL A 4 -4.68 -14.23 15.56
C VAL A 4 -4.10 -13.40 14.42
N LEU A 5 -3.09 -13.92 13.75
CA LEU A 5 -2.61 -13.43 12.48
C LEU A 5 -3.14 -14.33 11.36
N LEU A 6 -3.95 -13.76 10.48
CA LEU A 6 -4.45 -14.44 9.27
C LEU A 6 -3.64 -13.95 8.07
N ILE A 7 -3.02 -14.87 7.35
CA ILE A 7 -2.36 -14.58 6.08
C ILE A 7 -3.08 -15.38 5.00
N MET A 8 -3.59 -14.69 3.98
CA MET A 8 -4.33 -15.32 2.89
C MET A 8 -3.73 -14.93 1.53
N ASP A 9 -3.23 -15.91 0.82
CA ASP A 9 -2.72 -15.78 -0.54
C ASP A 9 -3.59 -16.62 -1.48
N SER A 10 -4.57 -16.00 -2.13
CA SER A 10 -4.91 -14.59 -2.25
C SER A 10 -6.43 -14.37 -2.30
N LEU A 11 -6.89 -13.15 -2.09
CA LEU A 11 -8.29 -12.77 -2.32
C LEU A 11 -8.69 -12.96 -3.79
N SER A 12 -7.76 -12.76 -4.74
CA SER A 12 -8.01 -13.01 -6.18
C SER A 12 -8.42 -14.45 -6.44
N ARG A 13 -7.77 -15.42 -5.77
CA ARG A 13 -8.15 -16.86 -5.91
C ARG A 13 -9.53 -17.14 -5.33
N VAL A 14 -9.89 -16.50 -4.22
CA VAL A 14 -11.24 -16.61 -3.64
C VAL A 14 -12.28 -16.03 -4.60
N ALA A 15 -11.99 -14.86 -5.21
CA ALA A 15 -12.85 -14.22 -6.19
C ALA A 15 -13.07 -15.13 -7.43
N HIS A 16 -12.00 -15.75 -7.94
CA HIS A 16 -12.07 -16.67 -9.09
C HIS A 16 -12.89 -17.92 -8.75
N ALA A 17 -12.64 -18.55 -7.60
CA ALA A 17 -13.41 -19.71 -7.16
C ALA A 17 -14.92 -19.38 -7.02
N GLN A 18 -15.23 -18.25 -6.40
CA GLN A 18 -16.64 -17.81 -6.27
C GLN A 18 -17.26 -17.46 -7.63
N ARG A 19 -16.47 -16.89 -8.56
CA ARG A 19 -16.92 -16.65 -9.94
C ARG A 19 -17.35 -17.94 -10.61
N GLU A 20 -16.53 -18.99 -10.55
CA GLU A 20 -16.85 -20.29 -11.13
C GLU A 20 -18.14 -20.88 -10.53
N ILE A 21 -18.29 -20.82 -9.21
CA ILE A 21 -19.48 -21.29 -8.50
C ILE A 21 -20.71 -20.49 -8.93
N GLY A 22 -20.64 -19.16 -8.91
CA GLY A 22 -21.77 -18.30 -9.26
C GLY A 22 -22.24 -18.52 -10.70
N LEU A 23 -21.29 -18.58 -11.65
CA LEU A 23 -21.62 -18.85 -13.05
C LEU A 23 -22.22 -20.26 -13.25
N ALA A 24 -21.72 -21.27 -12.53
CA ALA A 24 -22.23 -22.63 -12.61
C ALA A 24 -23.67 -22.76 -12.09
N VAL A 25 -24.08 -21.96 -11.11
CA VAL A 25 -25.45 -21.92 -10.61
C VAL A 25 -26.36 -20.94 -11.39
N GLY A 26 -25.85 -20.31 -12.45
CA GLY A 26 -26.63 -19.48 -13.37
C GLY A 26 -26.70 -17.99 -12.97
N GLU A 27 -25.84 -17.51 -12.09
CA GLU A 27 -25.76 -16.07 -11.87
C GLU A 27 -25.29 -15.33 -13.14
N PRO A 28 -25.89 -14.19 -13.48
CA PRO A 28 -25.43 -13.41 -14.63
C PRO A 28 -24.06 -12.79 -14.36
N PRO A 29 -23.13 -12.83 -15.32
CA PRO A 29 -21.88 -12.10 -15.20
C PRO A 29 -22.11 -10.60 -15.22
N THR A 30 -21.36 -9.87 -14.40
CA THR A 30 -21.34 -8.40 -14.33
C THR A 30 -19.96 -7.85 -14.72
N ALA A 31 -19.41 -6.91 -13.97
CA ALA A 31 -18.12 -6.27 -14.25
C ALA A 31 -16.99 -7.31 -14.40
N LYS A 32 -16.26 -7.26 -15.50
CA LYS A 32 -15.18 -8.21 -15.88
C LYS A 32 -15.58 -9.69 -15.77
N GLY A 33 -16.88 -9.99 -15.94
CA GLY A 33 -17.40 -11.36 -15.89
C GLY A 33 -17.54 -11.96 -14.49
N TYR A 34 -17.42 -11.16 -13.43
CA TYR A 34 -17.70 -11.59 -12.07
C TYR A 34 -19.20 -11.55 -11.78
N PRO A 35 -19.79 -12.61 -11.20
CA PRO A 35 -21.19 -12.60 -10.75
C PRO A 35 -21.36 -11.77 -9.46
N PRO A 36 -22.59 -11.33 -9.14
CA PRO A 36 -22.88 -10.51 -7.94
C PRO A 36 -22.45 -11.16 -6.63
N SER A 37 -22.46 -12.49 -6.55
CA SER A 37 -22.03 -13.22 -5.36
C SER A 37 -20.59 -12.97 -4.96
N VAL A 38 -19.67 -12.68 -5.91
CA VAL A 38 -18.29 -12.33 -5.62
C VAL A 38 -18.23 -11.02 -4.82
N PHE A 39 -18.96 -10.00 -5.28
CA PHE A 39 -18.99 -8.68 -4.64
C PHE A 39 -19.71 -8.66 -3.29
N SER A 40 -20.54 -9.66 -3.01
CA SER A 40 -21.15 -9.84 -1.70
C SER A 40 -20.30 -10.67 -0.73
N LEU A 41 -19.50 -11.60 -1.24
CA LEU A 41 -18.68 -12.51 -0.43
C LEU A 41 -17.43 -11.83 0.13
N LEU A 42 -16.69 -11.14 -0.73
CA LEU A 42 -15.37 -10.62 -0.34
C LEU A 42 -15.42 -9.56 0.77
N PRO A 43 -16.33 -8.57 0.75
CA PRO A 43 -16.47 -7.66 1.89
C PRO A 43 -16.82 -8.38 3.18
N LYS A 44 -17.76 -9.34 3.14
CA LYS A 44 -18.13 -10.13 4.31
C LYS A 44 -16.96 -10.94 4.88
N LEU A 45 -16.08 -11.43 4.00
CA LEU A 45 -14.87 -12.14 4.42
C LEU A 45 -13.89 -11.19 5.12
N ILE A 46 -13.66 -10.02 4.54
CA ILE A 46 -12.75 -8.99 5.07
C ILE A 46 -13.25 -8.46 6.42
N GLU A 47 -14.53 -8.11 6.51
CA GLU A 47 -15.16 -7.55 7.71
C GLU A 47 -15.19 -8.51 8.92
N ARG A 48 -14.91 -9.80 8.71
CA ARG A 48 -14.80 -10.78 9.81
C ARG A 48 -13.50 -10.67 10.58
N THR A 49 -12.57 -9.89 10.12
CA THR A 49 -11.31 -9.59 10.82
C THR A 49 -11.43 -8.31 11.62
N GLY A 50 -10.46 -8.06 12.48
CA GLY A 50 -10.46 -6.89 13.36
C GLY A 50 -10.52 -7.26 14.84
N THR A 51 -10.91 -6.30 15.68
CA THR A 51 -11.00 -6.47 17.13
C THR A 51 -12.28 -7.20 17.53
N GLY A 52 -12.14 -8.11 18.51
CA GLY A 52 -13.28 -8.80 19.12
C GLY A 52 -14.20 -7.87 19.91
N ARG A 53 -15.41 -8.33 20.21
CA ARG A 53 -16.33 -7.57 21.07
C ARG A 53 -15.71 -7.36 22.45
N ASN A 54 -15.87 -6.17 23.02
CA ASN A 54 -15.37 -5.81 24.36
C ASN A 54 -13.84 -5.99 24.55
N GLY A 55 -13.04 -5.95 23.47
CA GLY A 55 -11.60 -6.13 23.55
C GLY A 55 -11.15 -7.60 23.77
N GLU A 56 -12.02 -8.55 23.53
CA GLU A 56 -11.73 -9.98 23.66
C GLU A 56 -11.00 -10.53 22.42
N GLY A 57 -9.72 -10.21 22.30
CA GLY A 57 -8.86 -10.71 21.23
C GLY A 57 -9.00 -9.93 19.91
N SER A 58 -8.24 -10.35 18.92
CA SER A 58 -8.23 -9.71 17.60
C SER A 58 -7.84 -10.69 16.50
N ILE A 59 -8.26 -10.38 15.27
CA ILE A 59 -7.77 -11.04 14.05
C ILE A 59 -7.13 -9.95 13.18
N THR A 60 -5.80 -9.94 13.13
CA THR A 60 -5.05 -9.12 12.16
C THR A 60 -4.94 -9.91 10.87
N ALA A 61 -5.36 -9.34 9.75
CA ALA A 61 -5.32 -10.03 8.47
C ALA A 61 -4.42 -9.31 7.45
N ILE A 62 -3.65 -10.14 6.73
CA ILE A 62 -2.86 -9.72 5.57
C ILE A 62 -3.38 -10.53 4.38
N TYR A 63 -3.96 -9.82 3.43
CA TYR A 63 -4.46 -10.39 2.18
C TYR A 63 -3.54 -9.99 1.04
N THR A 64 -3.16 -10.95 0.20
CA THR A 64 -2.56 -10.62 -1.09
C THR A 64 -3.65 -10.47 -2.14
N LEU A 65 -3.44 -9.59 -3.10
CA LEU A 65 -4.33 -9.34 -4.22
C LEU A 65 -3.48 -9.12 -5.47
N LEU A 66 -3.80 -9.85 -6.54
CA LEU A 66 -3.12 -9.68 -7.82
C LEU A 66 -4.01 -8.85 -8.74
N ALA A 67 -3.49 -7.70 -9.18
CA ALA A 67 -4.10 -6.90 -10.23
C ALA A 67 -3.62 -7.42 -11.59
N GLU A 68 -4.51 -8.00 -12.38
CA GLU A 68 -4.15 -8.48 -13.72
C GLU A 68 -3.77 -7.31 -14.62
N GLY A 69 -2.59 -7.39 -15.22
CA GLY A 69 -2.07 -6.33 -16.10
C GLY A 69 -1.77 -5.01 -15.38
N ASP A 70 -1.52 -5.06 -14.08
CA ASP A 70 -1.30 -3.88 -13.22
C ASP A 70 -2.52 -2.92 -13.17
N ASP A 71 -3.72 -3.44 -13.52
CA ASP A 71 -4.97 -2.69 -13.53
C ASP A 71 -5.55 -2.52 -12.11
N LEU A 72 -5.19 -1.41 -11.46
CA LEU A 72 -5.72 -1.05 -10.14
C LEU A 72 -7.22 -0.68 -10.15
N ASN A 73 -7.82 -0.52 -11.34
CA ASN A 73 -9.26 -0.27 -11.52
C ASN A 73 -10.07 -1.56 -11.70
N ASP A 74 -9.43 -2.72 -11.51
CA ASP A 74 -10.17 -3.99 -11.47
C ASP A 74 -11.23 -3.94 -10.36
N PRO A 75 -12.51 -4.33 -10.66
CA PRO A 75 -13.59 -4.22 -9.68
C PRO A 75 -13.36 -4.99 -8.38
N VAL A 76 -12.62 -6.10 -8.42
CA VAL A 76 -12.25 -6.88 -7.22
C VAL A 76 -11.18 -6.16 -6.42
N VAL A 77 -10.20 -5.55 -7.11
CA VAL A 77 -9.15 -4.74 -6.48
C VAL A 77 -9.78 -3.51 -5.81
N ASP A 78 -10.63 -2.78 -6.53
CA ASP A 78 -11.27 -1.57 -6.00
C ASP A 78 -12.16 -1.87 -4.80
N MET A 79 -12.97 -2.92 -4.86
CA MET A 79 -13.81 -3.36 -3.75
C MET A 79 -12.97 -3.77 -2.52
N ALA A 80 -11.89 -4.53 -2.72
CA ALA A 80 -11.00 -4.92 -1.62
C ALA A 80 -10.37 -3.68 -0.97
N ARG A 81 -9.87 -2.74 -1.78
CA ARG A 81 -9.32 -1.45 -1.30
C ARG A 81 -10.35 -0.65 -0.51
N ALA A 82 -11.61 -0.66 -0.92
CA ALA A 82 -12.69 0.02 -0.19
C ALA A 82 -12.98 -0.60 1.18
N SER A 83 -12.77 -1.91 1.32
CA SER A 83 -13.11 -2.67 2.53
C SER A 83 -11.95 -2.82 3.52
N LEU A 84 -10.71 -2.57 3.11
CA LEU A 84 -9.49 -2.76 3.91
C LEU A 84 -9.08 -1.48 4.64
N ASP A 85 -8.42 -1.61 5.78
CA ASP A 85 -7.87 -0.49 6.57
C ASP A 85 -6.63 0.15 5.96
N GLY A 86 -6.04 -0.48 4.95
CA GLY A 86 -4.90 0.02 4.22
C GLY A 86 -4.43 -0.94 3.15
N GLN A 87 -3.49 -0.48 2.35
CA GLN A 87 -2.87 -1.28 1.30
C GLN A 87 -1.40 -0.95 1.16
N ILE A 88 -0.62 -1.95 0.83
CA ILE A 88 0.78 -1.83 0.40
C ILE A 88 0.82 -2.22 -1.07
N VAL A 89 1.12 -1.26 -1.94
CA VAL A 89 1.19 -1.47 -3.39
C VAL A 89 2.63 -1.80 -3.76
N LEU A 90 2.81 -2.89 -4.52
CA LEU A 90 4.10 -3.25 -5.10
C LEU A 90 4.16 -2.79 -6.55
N SER A 91 5.28 -2.19 -6.94
CA SER A 91 5.51 -1.65 -8.27
C SER A 91 6.50 -2.52 -9.04
N ARG A 92 6.12 -2.95 -10.25
CA ARG A 92 7.01 -3.66 -11.16
C ARG A 92 8.19 -2.75 -11.59
N ALA A 93 7.93 -1.47 -11.87
CA ALA A 93 8.97 -0.53 -12.25
C ALA A 93 10.06 -0.38 -11.18
N LEU A 94 9.68 -0.38 -9.88
CA LEU A 94 10.66 -0.39 -8.79
C LEU A 94 11.46 -1.69 -8.73
N ALA A 95 10.80 -2.83 -8.95
CA ALA A 95 11.48 -4.13 -9.00
C ALA A 95 12.47 -4.21 -10.17
N ASP A 96 12.09 -3.74 -11.36
CA ASP A 96 12.94 -3.66 -12.55
C ASP A 96 14.14 -2.74 -12.33
N ALA A 97 13.98 -1.69 -11.53
CA ALA A 97 15.06 -0.80 -11.09
C ALA A 97 15.90 -1.37 -9.92
N ALA A 98 15.69 -2.63 -9.53
CA ALA A 98 16.35 -3.26 -8.38
C ALA A 98 16.14 -2.47 -7.06
N HIS A 99 15.00 -1.79 -6.92
CA HIS A 99 14.61 -1.14 -5.69
C HIS A 99 13.77 -2.12 -4.86
N TYR A 100 14.34 -2.63 -3.80
CA TYR A 100 13.69 -3.59 -2.90
C TYR A 100 13.67 -3.10 -1.45
N PRO A 101 12.54 -3.33 -0.71
CA PRO A 101 11.28 -3.87 -1.23
C PRO A 101 10.67 -2.94 -2.30
N ALA A 102 10.01 -3.53 -3.30
CA ALA A 102 9.44 -2.78 -4.42
C ALA A 102 8.11 -2.09 -4.05
N ILE A 103 8.08 -1.40 -2.90
CA ILE A 103 6.88 -0.74 -2.35
C ILE A 103 6.72 0.63 -2.99
N ASP A 104 5.58 0.82 -3.65
CA ASP A 104 5.16 2.14 -4.11
C ASP A 104 4.60 2.94 -2.93
N LEU A 105 5.40 3.89 -2.45
CA LEU A 105 5.03 4.75 -1.33
C LEU A 105 3.79 5.59 -1.63
N MET A 106 3.61 6.03 -2.88
CA MET A 106 2.50 6.90 -3.28
C MET A 106 1.19 6.13 -3.43
N GLY A 107 1.27 4.91 -3.98
CA GLY A 107 0.12 4.03 -4.12
C GLY A 107 -0.33 3.38 -2.81
N SER A 108 0.54 3.38 -1.79
CA SER A 108 0.28 2.74 -0.50
C SER A 108 -0.40 3.69 0.48
N ILE A 109 -1.33 3.17 1.29
CA ILE A 109 -2.09 3.97 2.26
C ILE A 109 -2.37 3.17 3.53
N SER A 110 -2.37 3.85 4.67
CA SER A 110 -2.94 3.37 5.93
C SER A 110 -4.04 4.34 6.39
N ARG A 111 -5.26 3.84 6.53
CA ARG A 111 -6.39 4.63 7.05
C ARG A 111 -6.34 4.79 8.56
N LEU A 112 -5.67 3.87 9.24
CA LEU A 112 -5.55 3.85 10.70
C LEU A 112 -4.38 4.67 11.23
N MET A 113 -3.40 5.02 10.38
CA MET A 113 -2.24 5.80 10.79
C MET A 113 -2.58 7.08 11.55
N PRO A 114 -3.58 7.90 11.13
CA PRO A 114 -3.94 9.12 11.85
C PRO A 114 -4.49 8.88 13.26
N THR A 115 -5.05 7.68 13.51
CA THR A 115 -5.66 7.31 14.79
C THR A 115 -4.67 6.62 15.73
N LEU A 116 -3.75 5.82 15.17
CA LEU A 116 -2.84 4.98 15.93
C LEU A 116 -1.44 5.57 16.09
N GLY A 117 -1.05 6.50 15.22
CA GLY A 117 0.27 7.11 15.23
C GLY A 117 0.41 8.19 16.31
N ASN A 118 1.63 8.39 16.77
CA ASN A 118 1.98 9.57 17.56
C ASN A 118 1.94 10.80 16.64
N PRO A 119 1.41 11.96 17.06
CA PRO A 119 1.36 13.17 16.24
C PRO A 119 2.70 13.56 15.61
N GLU A 120 3.81 13.44 16.35
CA GLU A 120 5.15 13.74 15.83
C GLU A 120 5.55 12.77 14.70
N GLU A 121 5.32 11.46 14.90
CA GLU A 121 5.58 10.43 13.90
C GLU A 121 4.76 10.65 12.62
N ILE A 122 3.51 11.07 12.78
CA ILE A 122 2.59 11.37 11.67
C ILE A 122 3.11 12.59 10.88
N ASP A 123 3.51 13.64 11.56
CA ASP A 123 4.02 14.86 10.92
C ASP A 123 5.33 14.58 10.15
N GLU A 124 6.23 13.80 10.74
CA GLU A 124 7.47 13.37 10.10
C GLU A 124 7.20 12.52 8.86
N ALA A 125 6.32 11.53 8.95
CA ALA A 125 5.93 10.69 7.82
C ALA A 125 5.24 11.51 6.71
N ASN A 126 4.40 12.48 7.07
CA ASN A 126 3.75 13.37 6.11
C ASN A 126 4.76 14.29 5.43
N ARG A 127 5.79 14.79 6.17
CA ARG A 127 6.87 15.58 5.60
C ARG A 127 7.69 14.75 4.61
N PHE A 128 8.09 13.53 4.99
CA PHE A 128 8.79 12.61 4.10
C PHE A 128 7.99 12.38 2.81
N ARG A 129 6.71 12.03 2.95
CA ARG A 129 5.83 11.76 1.82
C ARG A 129 5.67 12.98 0.91
N ARG A 130 5.55 14.18 1.48
CA ARG A 130 5.44 15.44 0.71
C ARG A 130 6.69 15.70 -0.12
N LEU A 131 7.88 15.59 0.46
CA LEU A 131 9.14 15.79 -0.24
C LEU A 131 9.34 14.75 -1.35
N TRP A 132 9.02 13.48 -1.06
CA TRP A 132 9.06 12.41 -2.04
C TRP A 132 8.13 12.67 -3.22
N THR A 133 6.89 13.06 -2.95
CA THR A 133 5.89 13.40 -3.97
C THR A 133 6.33 14.57 -4.81
N LEU A 134 6.85 15.61 -4.17
CA LEU A 134 7.28 16.82 -4.88
C LEU A 134 8.41 16.51 -5.87
N PHE A 135 9.36 15.67 -5.48
CA PHE A 135 10.40 15.20 -6.38
C PHE A 135 9.80 14.42 -7.56
N GLN A 136 8.98 13.40 -7.30
CA GLN A 136 8.39 12.57 -8.36
C GLN A 136 7.55 13.37 -9.37
N GLN A 137 6.79 14.35 -8.89
CA GLN A 137 5.99 15.22 -9.77
C GLN A 137 6.82 16.11 -10.69
N ASN A 138 8.08 16.36 -10.33
CA ASN A 138 8.99 17.21 -11.09
C ASN A 138 10.18 16.44 -11.70
N GLU A 139 10.19 15.11 -11.57
CA GLU A 139 11.31 14.27 -12.03
C GLU A 139 11.63 14.45 -13.51
N ASP A 140 10.63 14.57 -14.37
CA ASP A 140 10.82 14.81 -15.79
C ASP A 140 11.48 16.17 -16.06
N LEU A 141 11.06 17.23 -15.36
CA LEU A 141 11.65 18.56 -15.48
C LEU A 141 13.12 18.57 -15.03
N ILE A 142 13.42 17.82 -13.99
CA ILE A 142 14.78 17.69 -13.47
C ILE A 142 15.66 16.92 -14.45
N ASN A 143 15.18 15.80 -14.98
CA ASN A 143 15.91 14.91 -15.88
C ASN A 143 16.23 15.57 -17.23
N VAL A 144 15.32 16.40 -17.76
CA VAL A 144 15.58 17.17 -19.00
C VAL A 144 16.35 18.46 -18.76
N GLY A 145 16.74 18.76 -17.51
CA GLY A 145 17.48 19.97 -17.17
C GLY A 145 16.68 21.27 -17.27
N ALA A 146 15.35 21.19 -17.28
CA ALA A 146 14.45 22.35 -17.36
C ALA A 146 14.16 22.99 -15.99
N TYR A 147 14.56 22.35 -14.90
CA TYR A 147 14.43 22.92 -13.56
C TYR A 147 15.58 23.86 -13.23
N GLU A 148 15.26 25.09 -12.82
CA GLU A 148 16.24 26.08 -12.38
C GLU A 148 16.35 26.05 -10.85
N LYS A 149 17.55 25.74 -10.35
CA LYS A 149 17.82 25.71 -8.90
C LYS A 149 17.58 27.08 -8.27
N GLY A 150 16.89 27.10 -7.15
CA GLY A 150 16.49 28.32 -6.43
C GLY A 150 15.09 28.84 -6.80
N SER A 151 14.46 28.31 -7.84
CA SER A 151 13.09 28.70 -8.22
C SER A 151 12.04 28.18 -7.25
N ASN A 152 12.29 27.03 -6.59
CA ASN A 152 11.41 26.43 -5.60
C ASN A 152 12.23 25.81 -4.45
N PRO A 153 12.30 26.47 -3.27
CA PRO A 153 13.09 25.98 -2.13
C PRO A 153 12.71 24.58 -1.63
N ASP A 154 11.41 24.23 -1.67
CA ASP A 154 10.95 22.92 -1.26
C ASP A 154 11.39 21.83 -2.23
N LEU A 155 11.40 22.11 -3.53
CA LEU A 155 11.90 21.19 -4.54
C LEU A 155 13.43 21.06 -4.48
N ASP A 156 14.15 22.15 -4.25
CA ASP A 156 15.61 22.11 -4.01
C ASP A 156 15.94 21.19 -2.82
N MET A 157 15.16 21.32 -1.74
CA MET A 157 15.28 20.42 -0.58
C MET A 157 15.00 18.97 -0.96
N ALA A 158 13.90 18.71 -1.67
CA ALA A 158 13.53 17.36 -2.11
C ALA A 158 14.61 16.72 -2.99
N ILE A 159 15.21 17.50 -3.92
CA ILE A 159 16.32 17.04 -4.76
C ILE A 159 17.55 16.69 -3.91
N SER A 160 17.91 17.55 -2.95
CA SER A 160 19.08 17.33 -2.10
C SER A 160 18.96 16.12 -1.18
N LEU A 161 17.76 15.84 -0.68
CA LEU A 161 17.48 14.72 0.23
C LEU A 161 17.17 13.40 -0.47
N ARG A 162 16.87 13.44 -1.77
CA ARG A 162 16.47 12.26 -2.56
C ARG A 162 17.38 11.04 -2.36
N PRO A 163 18.73 11.14 -2.42
CA PRO A 163 19.59 9.98 -2.24
C PRO A 163 19.44 9.31 -0.85
N HIS A 164 19.25 10.12 0.19
CA HIS A 164 19.07 9.62 1.55
C HIS A 164 17.70 8.96 1.72
N MET A 165 16.66 9.56 1.16
CA MET A 165 15.31 9.00 1.17
C MET A 165 15.25 7.67 0.40
N GLU A 166 15.91 7.57 -0.74
CA GLU A 166 16.01 6.31 -1.49
C GLU A 166 16.77 5.23 -0.71
N ALA A 167 17.88 5.59 -0.05
CA ALA A 167 18.62 4.66 0.77
C ALA A 167 17.78 4.13 1.93
N PHE A 168 16.98 4.99 2.56
CA PHE A 168 16.04 4.60 3.62
C PHE A 168 14.95 3.64 3.12
N LEU A 169 14.42 3.84 1.92
CA LEU A 169 13.36 3.01 1.35
C LEU A 169 13.86 1.66 0.83
N ARG A 170 15.17 1.47 0.72
CA ARG A 170 15.78 0.20 0.32
C ARG A 170 16.20 -0.59 1.54
N GLN A 171 15.90 -1.89 1.52
CA GLN A 171 16.24 -2.79 2.60
C GLN A 171 16.69 -4.14 2.03
N GLY A 172 17.77 -4.69 2.55
CA GLY A 172 18.23 -6.02 2.19
C GLY A 172 17.27 -7.10 2.70
N MET A 173 17.22 -8.24 2.01
CA MET A 173 16.31 -9.34 2.33
C MET A 173 16.45 -9.86 3.78
N ASN A 174 17.64 -9.77 4.36
CA ASN A 174 17.94 -10.27 5.70
C ASN A 174 18.02 -9.17 6.76
N ASP A 175 17.79 -7.92 6.37
CA ASP A 175 17.86 -6.80 7.30
C ASP A 175 16.64 -6.82 8.21
N ARG A 176 16.88 -6.60 9.49
CA ARG A 176 15.83 -6.48 10.50
C ARG A 176 15.92 -5.12 11.14
N VAL A 177 14.90 -4.32 10.92
CA VAL A 177 14.81 -2.96 11.48
C VAL A 177 13.54 -2.89 12.32
N ASP A 178 13.65 -2.54 13.59
CA ASP A 178 12.50 -2.27 14.44
C ASP A 178 11.92 -0.87 14.17
N LYS A 179 10.73 -0.61 14.71
CA LYS A 179 10.01 0.66 14.50
C LYS A 179 10.82 1.87 14.94
N GLU A 180 11.49 1.80 16.10
CA GLU A 180 12.23 2.92 16.67
C GLU A 180 13.46 3.26 15.81
N SER A 181 14.19 2.24 15.39
CA SER A 181 15.32 2.38 14.45
C SER A 181 14.88 2.92 13.09
N ALA A 182 13.74 2.45 12.56
CA ALA A 182 13.20 2.96 11.30
C ALA A 182 12.82 4.45 11.39
N LEU A 183 12.17 4.87 12.47
CA LEU A 183 11.83 6.27 12.70
C LEU A 183 13.09 7.15 12.84
N ALA A 184 14.11 6.67 13.58
CA ALA A 184 15.38 7.37 13.72
C ALA A 184 16.08 7.53 12.35
N GLN A 185 16.11 6.49 11.53
CA GLN A 185 16.66 6.55 10.17
C GLN A 185 15.88 7.52 9.27
N MET A 186 14.54 7.48 9.33
CA MET A 186 13.70 8.41 8.57
C MET A 186 13.99 9.87 8.92
N ARG A 187 14.19 10.19 10.21
CA ARG A 187 14.56 11.55 10.70
C ARG A 187 15.88 12.03 10.14
N VAL A 188 16.86 11.13 10.04
CA VAL A 188 18.19 11.46 9.49
C VAL A 188 18.11 11.76 7.97
N CYS A 189 17.08 11.25 7.26
CA CYS A 189 16.90 11.46 5.83
C CYS A 189 16.23 12.80 5.47
N MET A 190 15.79 13.57 6.47
CA MET A 190 15.02 14.82 6.31
C MET A 190 15.67 16.00 7.00
#